data_d532da7e60b53eb5a468d9002c09ebe2
#
_entry.id   d532da7e60b53eb5a468d9002c09ebe2
#
_cell.length_a   1.000
_cell.length_b   1.000
_cell.length_c   1.000
_cell.angle_alpha   90.00
_cell.angle_beta   90.00
_cell.angle_gamma   90.00
#
_symmetry.space_group_name_H-M   'P 1'
#
loop_
_entity.id
_entity.type
_entity.pdbx_description
1 polymer ?
#
loop_
_entity_poly.entity_id
_entity_poly.type
_entity_poly.pdbx_seq_one_letter_code
_entity_poly.pdbx_strand_id
1 'polypeptide(L)'
;MNIIKKISIILTSLLISMAAAKAETWNMALAYGAGNFHSQNAAEFAKAVTDKSGGKLTIKTHPGGSLFKGGAILRAVQTGQTQIGERFMSAHGSFDPLLEVDSIPFVAQTYSDAEKLYKASKPALVKGLDEKGLVFLYAVPWPAQGLYSKKAINSVSDLKGCLL
;
A
#
# COMPACT_ATOMS: atom_id res chain seq x y z
N MET A 1 -33.80 31.41 -40.12
CA MET A 1 -33.54 30.35 -39.11
C MET A 1 -33.76 30.99 -37.75
N ASN A 2 -34.84 30.64 -37.06
CA ASN A 2 -35.35 31.36 -35.88
C ASN A 2 -34.37 31.28 -34.72
N ILE A 3 -34.22 32.39 -33.96
CA ILE A 3 -33.38 32.52 -32.76
C ILE A 3 -33.63 31.37 -31.75
N ILE A 4 -34.89 30.93 -31.64
CA ILE A 4 -35.28 29.79 -30.76
C ILE A 4 -34.59 28.49 -31.17
N LYS A 5 -34.42 28.20 -32.48
CA LYS A 5 -33.71 27.00 -32.94
C LYS A 5 -32.20 27.09 -32.68
N LYS A 6 -31.59 28.28 -32.73
CA LYS A 6 -30.17 28.47 -32.36
C LYS A 6 -29.92 28.31 -30.88
N ILE A 7 -30.82 28.81 -30.02
CA ILE A 7 -30.72 28.64 -28.56
C ILE A 7 -30.90 27.16 -28.18
N SER A 8 -31.81 26.42 -28.80
CA SER A 8 -32.04 25.00 -28.56
C SER A 8 -30.80 24.14 -28.91
N ILE A 9 -30.11 24.44 -29.99
CA ILE A 9 -28.90 23.73 -30.43
C ILE A 9 -27.74 24.02 -29.49
N ILE A 10 -27.59 25.24 -28.96
CA ILE A 10 -26.55 25.63 -28.03
C ILE A 10 -26.80 24.95 -26.67
N LEU A 11 -28.03 24.87 -26.19
CA LEU A 11 -28.38 24.20 -24.94
C LEU A 11 -28.14 22.68 -25.02
N THR A 12 -28.44 22.06 -26.17
CA THR A 12 -28.20 20.62 -26.38
C THR A 12 -26.69 20.30 -26.47
N SER A 13 -25.88 21.16 -27.07
CA SER A 13 -24.44 20.99 -27.16
C SER A 13 -23.75 21.18 -25.79
N LEU A 14 -24.29 22.02 -24.89
CA LEU A 14 -23.77 22.22 -23.55
C LEU A 14 -24.05 21.01 -22.62
N LEU A 15 -25.15 20.30 -22.85
CA LEU A 15 -25.51 19.08 -22.11
C LEU A 15 -24.67 17.85 -22.54
N ILE A 16 -24.16 17.81 -23.75
CA ILE A 16 -23.32 16.71 -24.23
C ILE A 16 -21.87 16.83 -23.73
N SER A 17 -21.44 18.00 -23.26
CA SER A 17 -20.10 18.25 -22.72
C SER A 17 -19.89 17.78 -21.29
N MET A 18 -20.88 17.23 -20.62
CA MET A 18 -20.66 16.43 -19.42
C MET A 18 -20.10 15.06 -19.84
N ALA A 19 -18.88 15.06 -20.36
CA ALA A 19 -18.12 13.83 -20.54
C ALA A 19 -18.15 13.10 -19.21
N ALA A 20 -18.92 12.02 -19.13
CA ALA A 20 -18.92 11.14 -17.98
C ALA A 20 -17.46 10.74 -17.75
N ALA A 21 -16.85 11.24 -16.69
CA ALA A 21 -15.49 10.87 -16.32
C ALA A 21 -15.50 9.34 -16.24
N LYS A 22 -14.80 8.69 -17.17
CA LYS A 22 -14.79 7.22 -17.25
C LYS A 22 -14.27 6.72 -15.91
N ALA A 23 -15.06 5.91 -15.24
CA ALA A 23 -14.64 5.29 -14.00
C ALA A 23 -13.38 4.48 -14.26
N GLU A 24 -12.35 4.72 -13.47
CA GLU A 24 -11.07 4.03 -13.55
C GLU A 24 -11.03 2.91 -12.51
N THR A 25 -10.44 1.78 -12.87
CA THR A 25 -10.24 0.68 -11.94
C THR A 25 -8.75 0.40 -11.79
N TRP A 26 -8.27 0.49 -10.54
CA TRP A 26 -6.92 0.13 -10.17
C TRP A 26 -6.89 -1.24 -9.50
N ASN A 27 -5.84 -1.98 -9.76
CA ASN A 27 -5.56 -3.25 -9.06
C ASN A 27 -4.56 -3.00 -7.94
N MET A 28 -4.86 -3.53 -6.74
CA MET A 28 -3.99 -3.46 -5.58
C MET A 28 -3.52 -4.86 -5.18
N ALA A 29 -2.26 -5.16 -5.44
CA ALA A 29 -1.64 -6.42 -5.07
C ALA A 29 -1.33 -6.45 -3.57
N LEU A 30 -1.82 -7.47 -2.85
CA LEU A 30 -1.61 -7.64 -1.41
C LEU A 30 -0.87 -8.96 -1.15
N ALA A 31 0.19 -8.88 -0.34
CA ALA A 31 1.01 -10.05 -0.03
C ALA A 31 0.30 -11.05 0.91
N TYR A 32 -0.55 -10.56 1.80
CA TYR A 32 -1.18 -11.34 2.87
C TYR A 32 -2.59 -11.77 2.53
N GLY A 33 -3.02 -12.90 3.13
CA GLY A 33 -4.38 -13.43 2.95
C GLY A 33 -5.46 -12.44 3.42
N ALA A 34 -6.68 -12.60 2.92
CA ALA A 34 -7.80 -11.68 3.19
C ALA A 34 -8.15 -11.51 4.68
N GLY A 35 -7.90 -12.54 5.51
CA GLY A 35 -8.10 -12.48 6.95
C GLY A 35 -7.01 -11.74 7.74
N ASN A 36 -5.91 -11.36 7.10
CA ASN A 36 -4.84 -10.59 7.73
C ASN A 36 -5.26 -9.12 7.87
N PHE A 37 -4.95 -8.48 9.00
CA PHE A 37 -5.37 -7.10 9.29
C PHE A 37 -4.82 -6.07 8.29
N HIS A 38 -3.64 -6.28 7.70
CA HIS A 38 -3.12 -5.43 6.63
C HIS A 38 -4.00 -5.48 5.39
N SER A 39 -4.44 -6.69 5.00
CA SER A 39 -5.35 -6.86 3.85
C SER A 39 -6.74 -6.30 4.13
N GLN A 40 -7.22 -6.38 5.37
CA GLN A 40 -8.48 -5.76 5.80
C GLN A 40 -8.38 -4.24 5.74
N ASN A 41 -7.31 -3.64 6.29
CA ASN A 41 -7.05 -2.20 6.20
C ASN A 41 -6.94 -1.74 4.73
N ALA A 42 -6.29 -2.51 3.88
CA ALA A 42 -6.21 -2.20 2.45
C ALA A 42 -7.58 -2.23 1.75
N ALA A 43 -8.47 -3.13 2.15
CA ALA A 43 -9.85 -3.19 1.64
C ALA A 43 -10.68 -1.98 2.11
N GLU A 44 -10.51 -1.55 3.37
CA GLU A 44 -11.14 -0.32 3.89
C GLU A 44 -10.64 0.93 3.16
N PHE A 45 -9.33 1.02 2.93
CA PHE A 45 -8.74 2.09 2.12
C PHE A 45 -9.32 2.11 0.71
N ALA A 46 -9.40 0.96 0.05
CA ALA A 46 -9.96 0.82 -1.30
C ALA A 46 -11.42 1.29 -1.36
N LYS A 47 -12.22 0.88 -0.37
CA LYS A 47 -13.61 1.33 -0.22
C LYS A 47 -13.70 2.85 -0.01
N ALA A 48 -12.89 3.40 0.90
CA ALA A 48 -12.88 4.83 1.19
C ALA A 48 -12.51 5.68 -0.03
N VAL A 49 -11.56 5.23 -0.85
CA VAL A 49 -11.19 5.90 -2.12
C VAL A 49 -12.37 5.87 -3.10
N THR A 50 -13.02 4.72 -3.25
CA THR A 50 -14.19 4.58 -4.13
C THR A 50 -15.31 5.52 -3.71
N ASP A 51 -15.66 5.52 -2.43
CA ASP A 51 -16.71 6.38 -1.88
C ASP A 51 -16.38 7.88 -2.04
N LYS A 52 -15.16 8.28 -1.65
CA LYS A 52 -14.73 9.70 -1.72
C LYS A 52 -14.56 10.22 -3.15
N SER A 53 -14.23 9.34 -4.09
CA SER A 53 -14.15 9.71 -5.52
C SER A 53 -15.53 9.77 -6.20
N GLY A 54 -16.60 9.40 -5.51
CA GLY A 54 -17.93 9.26 -6.12
C GLY A 54 -17.95 8.18 -7.19
N GLY A 55 -17.18 7.10 -7.01
CA GLY A 55 -17.05 5.99 -7.95
C GLY A 55 -16.16 6.29 -9.17
N LYS A 56 -15.48 7.44 -9.22
CA LYS A 56 -14.56 7.76 -10.34
C LYS A 56 -13.31 6.89 -10.33
N LEU A 57 -12.89 6.45 -9.14
CA LEU A 57 -11.79 5.51 -8.97
C LEU A 57 -12.24 4.34 -8.09
N THR A 58 -12.18 3.13 -8.64
CA THR A 58 -12.41 1.89 -7.89
C THR A 58 -11.09 1.17 -7.71
N ILE A 59 -10.76 0.74 -6.48
CA ILE A 59 -9.58 -0.07 -6.21
C ILE A 59 -10.03 -1.52 -5.93
N LYS A 60 -9.57 -2.45 -6.77
CA LYS A 60 -9.79 -3.88 -6.59
C LYS A 60 -8.61 -4.50 -5.85
N THR A 61 -8.83 -5.02 -4.65
CA THR A 61 -7.80 -5.70 -3.85
C THR A 61 -7.62 -7.16 -4.26
N HIS A 62 -6.36 -7.62 -4.25
CA HIS A 62 -5.97 -8.99 -4.63
C HIS A 62 -5.11 -9.59 -3.50
N PRO A 63 -5.75 -10.16 -2.44
CA PRO A 63 -5.04 -10.68 -1.28
C PRO A 63 -4.33 -12.02 -1.56
N GLY A 64 -3.42 -12.39 -0.64
CA GLY A 64 -2.75 -13.70 -0.64
C GLY A 64 -1.76 -13.89 -1.77
N GLY A 65 -1.24 -12.82 -2.35
CA GLY A 65 -0.34 -12.92 -3.50
C GLY A 65 -1.01 -13.46 -4.76
N SER A 66 -2.33 -13.30 -4.89
CA SER A 66 -3.12 -13.81 -6.01
C SER A 66 -2.83 -13.09 -7.33
N LEU A 67 -2.46 -11.81 -7.29
CA LEU A 67 -2.06 -11.05 -8.48
C LEU A 67 -0.56 -11.14 -8.71
N PHE A 68 0.24 -10.85 -7.66
CA PHE A 68 1.70 -10.99 -7.64
C PHE A 68 2.15 -11.57 -6.30
N LYS A 69 3.12 -12.49 -6.32
CA LYS A 69 3.75 -12.98 -5.09
C LYS A 69 4.45 -11.84 -4.35
N GLY A 70 4.49 -11.90 -3.01
CA GLY A 70 4.97 -10.82 -2.16
C GLY A 70 6.30 -10.18 -2.61
N GLY A 71 7.30 -10.98 -2.97
CA GLY A 71 8.59 -10.49 -3.46
C GLY A 71 8.55 -9.75 -4.81
N ALA A 72 7.49 -9.96 -5.62
CA ALA A 72 7.35 -9.32 -6.93
C ALA A 72 6.51 -8.03 -6.89
N ILE A 73 5.78 -7.76 -5.79
CA ILE A 73 4.81 -6.65 -5.71
C ILE A 73 5.46 -5.30 -5.97
N LEU A 74 6.58 -4.98 -5.30
CA LEU A 74 7.26 -3.71 -5.45
C LEU A 74 7.67 -3.47 -6.91
N ARG A 75 8.26 -4.49 -7.55
CA ARG A 75 8.69 -4.40 -8.95
C ARG A 75 7.49 -4.27 -9.89
N ALA A 76 6.39 -4.95 -9.60
CA ALA A 76 5.19 -4.88 -10.41
C ALA A 76 4.57 -3.47 -10.39
N VAL A 77 4.57 -2.80 -9.24
CA VAL A 77 4.16 -1.38 -9.13
C VAL A 77 5.13 -0.49 -9.88
N GLN A 78 6.43 -0.63 -9.64
CA GLN A 78 7.48 0.19 -10.27
C GLN A 78 7.44 0.13 -11.80
N THR A 79 7.10 -1.04 -12.36
CA THR A 79 7.02 -1.24 -13.81
C THR A 79 5.61 -1.04 -14.40
N GLY A 80 4.65 -0.57 -13.60
CA GLY A 80 3.28 -0.28 -14.05
C GLY A 80 2.42 -1.51 -14.34
N GLN A 81 2.82 -2.71 -13.90
CA GLN A 81 2.02 -3.93 -14.07
C GLN A 81 0.81 -3.96 -13.14
N THR A 82 0.87 -3.23 -12.05
CA THR A 82 -0.25 -2.93 -11.14
C THR A 82 -0.10 -1.51 -10.61
N GLN A 83 -1.22 -0.86 -10.27
CA GLN A 83 -1.22 0.54 -9.88
C GLN A 83 -0.79 0.72 -8.41
N ILE A 84 -1.16 -0.23 -7.55
CA ILE A 84 -0.89 -0.17 -6.10
C ILE A 84 -0.41 -1.55 -5.63
N GLY A 85 0.43 -1.55 -4.59
CA GLY A 85 0.85 -2.74 -3.90
C GLY A 85 1.00 -2.51 -2.39
N GLU A 86 0.78 -3.55 -1.61
CA GLU A 86 1.01 -3.57 -0.17
C GLU A 86 1.94 -4.74 0.16
N ARG A 87 2.99 -4.43 0.92
CA ARG A 87 4.00 -5.41 1.32
C ARG A 87 4.75 -4.94 2.57
N PHE A 88 5.23 -5.90 3.35
CA PHE A 88 6.20 -5.67 4.43
C PHE A 88 7.47 -5.00 3.87
N MET A 89 7.77 -3.79 4.32
CA MET A 89 8.77 -2.94 3.68
C MET A 89 10.19 -3.49 3.81
N SER A 90 10.55 -4.01 4.97
CA SER A 90 11.89 -4.55 5.20
C SER A 90 12.22 -5.79 4.37
N ALA A 91 11.23 -6.46 3.76
CA ALA A 91 11.49 -7.48 2.75
C ALA A 91 12.14 -6.93 1.45
N HIS A 92 12.29 -5.62 1.36
CA HIS A 92 12.87 -4.93 0.21
C HIS A 92 14.12 -4.12 0.55
N GLY A 93 14.84 -4.48 1.62
CA GLY A 93 16.09 -3.81 2.02
C GLY A 93 17.17 -3.80 0.94
N SER A 94 17.23 -4.83 0.10
CA SER A 94 18.13 -4.85 -1.06
C SER A 94 17.77 -3.83 -2.15
N PHE A 95 16.53 -3.36 -2.19
CA PHE A 95 16.09 -2.28 -3.07
C PHE A 95 16.45 -0.89 -2.49
N ASP A 96 16.25 -0.74 -1.18
CA ASP A 96 16.65 0.45 -0.42
C ASP A 96 16.82 0.08 1.06
N PRO A 97 18.02 0.22 1.64
CA PRO A 97 18.26 -0.09 3.06
C PRO A 97 17.39 0.71 4.03
N LEU A 98 16.89 1.89 3.63
CA LEU A 98 15.98 2.68 4.46
C LEU A 98 14.65 1.97 4.74
N LEU A 99 14.26 1.02 3.89
CA LEU A 99 13.05 0.22 4.08
C LEU A 99 13.19 -0.79 5.23
N GLU A 100 14.39 -0.99 5.79
CA GLU A 100 14.66 -1.87 6.93
C GLU A 100 14.81 -1.14 8.26
N VAL A 101 14.68 0.19 8.28
CA VAL A 101 14.97 1.01 9.47
C VAL A 101 14.15 0.61 10.70
N ASP A 102 12.91 0.17 10.50
CA ASP A 102 12.00 -0.28 11.56
C ASP A 102 12.23 -1.73 12.00
N SER A 103 13.07 -2.46 11.28
CA SER A 103 13.44 -3.85 11.58
C SER A 103 14.80 -3.96 12.29
N ILE A 104 15.45 -2.84 12.60
CA ILE A 104 16.68 -2.82 13.38
C ILE A 104 16.37 -3.25 14.82
N PRO A 105 16.99 -4.32 15.33
CA PRO A 105 16.70 -4.82 16.68
C PRO A 105 16.83 -3.73 17.75
N PHE A 106 15.86 -3.70 18.67
CA PHE A 106 15.82 -2.83 19.85
C PHE A 106 15.63 -1.32 19.58
N VAL A 107 15.53 -0.87 18.33
CA VAL A 107 15.32 0.56 18.01
C VAL A 107 13.87 1.00 18.29
N ALA A 108 12.89 0.19 17.93
CA ALA A 108 11.49 0.47 18.20
C ALA A 108 10.83 -0.78 18.82
N GLN A 109 10.59 -0.74 20.11
CA GLN A 109 10.06 -1.89 20.85
C GLN A 109 8.57 -1.76 21.17
N THR A 110 8.02 -0.56 21.04
CA THR A 110 6.61 -0.26 21.27
C THR A 110 6.01 0.45 20.09
N TYR A 111 4.68 0.50 20.00
CA TYR A 111 4.00 1.31 18.97
C TYR A 111 4.34 2.81 19.08
N SER A 112 4.57 3.31 20.29
CA SER A 112 5.00 4.71 20.47
C SER A 112 6.39 4.94 19.89
N ASP A 113 7.32 3.99 20.04
CA ASP A 113 8.65 4.10 19.47
C ASP A 113 8.60 3.95 17.94
N ALA A 114 7.79 3.01 17.43
CA ALA A 114 7.56 2.84 16.00
C ALA A 114 6.98 4.11 15.37
N GLU A 115 6.05 4.78 16.03
CA GLU A 115 5.48 6.05 15.54
C GLU A 115 6.53 7.18 15.49
N LYS A 116 7.39 7.30 16.51
CA LYS A 116 8.47 8.28 16.54
C LYS A 116 9.48 8.01 15.42
N LEU A 117 9.90 6.73 15.29
CA LEU A 117 10.82 6.31 14.23
C LEU A 117 10.24 6.58 12.85
N TYR A 118 8.97 6.22 12.63
CA TYR A 118 8.26 6.51 11.38
C TYR A 118 8.21 8.00 11.07
N LYS A 119 7.85 8.84 12.04
CA LYS A 119 7.83 10.29 11.85
C LYS A 119 9.21 10.86 11.46
N ALA A 120 10.27 10.34 12.07
CA ALA A 120 11.64 10.78 11.80
C ALA A 120 12.13 10.29 10.42
N SER A 121 11.84 9.03 10.04
CA SER A 121 12.34 8.42 8.81
C SER A 121 11.48 8.74 7.57
N LYS A 122 10.19 9.05 7.75
CA LYS A 122 9.23 9.23 6.64
C LYS A 122 9.71 10.19 5.54
N PRO A 123 10.28 11.39 5.83
CA PRO A 123 10.71 12.28 4.76
C PRO A 123 11.77 11.66 3.85
N ALA A 124 12.74 10.97 4.42
CA ALA A 124 13.79 10.27 3.66
C ALA A 124 13.23 9.08 2.87
N LEU A 125 12.33 8.31 3.50
CA LEU A 125 11.66 7.18 2.87
C LEU A 125 10.82 7.61 1.67
N VAL A 126 10.00 8.65 1.81
CA VAL A 126 9.19 9.21 0.71
C VAL A 126 10.08 9.65 -0.44
N LYS A 127 11.16 10.40 -0.14
CA LYS A 127 12.12 10.85 -1.14
C LYS A 127 12.80 9.68 -1.86
N GLY A 128 13.28 8.67 -1.11
CA GLY A 128 13.96 7.50 -1.69
C GLY A 128 13.05 6.66 -2.60
N LEU A 129 11.76 6.56 -2.28
CA LEU A 129 10.77 5.89 -3.12
C LEU A 129 10.43 6.71 -4.38
N ASP A 130 10.26 8.02 -4.23
CA ASP A 130 9.97 8.94 -5.34
C ASP A 130 11.10 8.94 -6.39
N GLU A 131 12.36 8.98 -5.96
CA GLU A 131 13.54 8.86 -6.83
C GLU A 131 13.59 7.54 -7.62
N LYS A 132 12.85 6.53 -7.16
CA LYS A 132 12.73 5.23 -7.81
C LYS A 132 11.40 5.05 -8.56
N GLY A 133 10.63 6.14 -8.75
CA GLY A 133 9.37 6.14 -9.48
C GLY A 133 8.20 5.52 -8.71
N LEU A 134 8.26 5.53 -7.38
CA LEU A 134 7.23 4.99 -6.50
C LEU A 134 6.63 6.09 -5.61
N VAL A 135 5.31 6.14 -5.49
CA VAL A 135 4.61 7.07 -4.60
C VAL A 135 4.24 6.35 -3.31
N PHE A 136 4.73 6.87 -2.18
CA PHE A 136 4.34 6.37 -0.87
C PHE A 136 2.97 6.91 -0.47
N LEU A 137 2.03 6.03 -0.15
CA LEU A 137 0.68 6.41 0.27
C LEU A 137 0.54 6.45 1.79
N TYR A 138 0.73 5.30 2.45
CA TYR A 138 0.64 5.16 3.90
C TYR A 138 1.42 3.95 4.39
N ALA A 139 1.61 3.84 5.71
CA ALA A 139 2.14 2.65 6.36
C ALA A 139 1.20 2.18 7.48
N VAL A 140 1.19 0.87 7.72
CA VAL A 140 0.48 0.23 8.82
C VAL A 140 1.51 -0.52 9.66
N PRO A 141 1.66 -0.20 10.95
CA PRO A 141 2.66 -0.84 11.78
C PRO A 141 2.29 -2.30 12.09
N TRP A 142 3.29 -3.16 12.08
CA TRP A 142 3.19 -4.50 12.66
C TRP A 142 3.27 -4.42 14.20
N PRO A 143 2.68 -5.39 14.93
CA PRO A 143 2.99 -5.54 16.33
C PRO A 143 4.45 -5.91 16.52
N ALA A 144 4.98 -5.66 17.72
CA ALA A 144 6.33 -6.08 18.08
C ALA A 144 6.51 -7.58 17.82
N GLN A 145 7.63 -7.93 17.19
CA GLN A 145 7.94 -9.32 16.88
C GLN A 145 8.55 -10.00 18.12
N GLY A 146 8.19 -11.25 18.34
CA GLY A 146 8.69 -12.07 19.44
C GLY A 146 9.31 -13.37 18.93
N LEU A 147 10.17 -13.94 19.75
CA LEU A 147 10.71 -15.28 19.52
C LEU A 147 9.70 -16.33 20.01
N TYR A 148 9.25 -17.20 19.14
CA TYR A 148 8.35 -18.31 19.47
C TYR A 148 9.13 -19.61 19.49
N SER A 149 9.05 -20.36 20.58
CA SER A 149 9.74 -21.62 20.75
C SER A 149 8.83 -22.68 21.38
N LYS A 150 9.00 -23.95 20.97
CA LYS A 150 8.32 -25.10 21.59
C LYS A 150 8.94 -25.50 22.93
N LYS A 151 10.13 -25.00 23.25
CA LYS A 151 10.83 -25.25 24.50
C LYS A 151 11.16 -23.92 25.19
N ALA A 152 11.35 -23.93 26.51
CA ALA A 152 11.83 -22.76 27.24
C ALA A 152 13.21 -22.35 26.73
N ILE A 153 13.40 -21.06 26.51
CA ILE A 153 14.67 -20.41 26.15
C ILE A 153 15.06 -19.52 27.34
N ASN A 154 16.10 -19.91 28.07
CA ASN A 154 16.58 -19.18 29.25
C ASN A 154 17.93 -18.49 28.99
N SER A 155 18.63 -18.87 27.92
CA SER A 155 19.93 -18.35 27.55
C SER A 155 20.13 -18.40 26.04
N VAL A 156 21.12 -17.65 25.52
CA VAL A 156 21.52 -17.69 24.11
C VAL A 156 21.97 -19.09 23.68
N SER A 157 22.57 -19.87 24.61
CA SER A 157 22.97 -21.24 24.30
C SER A 157 21.81 -22.18 23.98
N ASP A 158 20.60 -21.89 24.47
CA ASP A 158 19.41 -22.69 24.19
C ASP A 158 18.89 -22.53 22.77
N LEU A 159 19.32 -21.47 22.06
CA LEU A 159 19.03 -21.23 20.65
C LEU A 159 19.88 -22.10 19.72
N LYS A 160 20.95 -22.70 20.22
CA LYS A 160 21.84 -23.53 19.41
C LYS A 160 21.08 -24.76 18.88
N GLY A 161 21.06 -24.90 17.56
CA GLY A 161 20.32 -25.95 16.86
C GLY A 161 18.80 -25.74 16.74
N CYS A 162 18.27 -24.56 17.14
CA CYS A 162 16.93 -24.15 16.76
C CYS A 162 16.96 -23.65 15.31
N LEU A 163 16.10 -24.23 14.47
CA LEU A 163 15.80 -23.65 13.15
C LEU A 163 14.85 -22.47 13.40
N LEU A 164 15.26 -21.28 12.99
CA LEU A 164 14.44 -20.07 12.97
C LEU A 164 13.65 -19.98 11.66
#